data_d24d0caeed8be848ca7e7e7b5f7fe6b8
#
_entry.id   d24d0caeed8be848ca7e7e7b5f7fe6b8
#
_cell.length_a   1.000
_cell.length_b   1.000
_cell.length_c   1.000
_cell.angle_alpha   90.00
_cell.angle_beta   90.00
_cell.angle_gamma   90.00
#
_symmetry.space_group_name_H-M   'P 1'
#
loop_
_entity.id
_entity.type
_entity.pdbx_description
1 polymer ?
#
loop_
_entity_poly.entity_id
_entity_poly.type
_entity_poly.pdbx_seq_one_letter_code
_entity_poly.pdbx_strand_id
1 'polypeptide(L)'
;MQDNKDVFRRIERQYYRDRMGTLGLSTVEGMLLRWLGKQGQTRQEELVVQLVLDKGAVARALARLEELGLVERAVSDRCRREKLVSPTPEGLVLAGAIQQSVEEWNTVCFQGFSPQERALFTDLFTRITQNAMEYKQGEKEHG
;
A
#
# COMPACT_ATOMS: atom_id res chain seq x y z
N MET A 1 -26.74 16.19 -3.25
CA MET A 1 -26.20 14.96 -3.88
C MET A 1 -24.86 14.64 -3.23
N GLN A 2 -24.72 13.45 -2.70
CA GLN A 2 -23.43 13.05 -2.09
C GLN A 2 -22.40 12.80 -3.18
N ASP A 3 -21.16 13.21 -2.90
CA ASP A 3 -20.05 12.93 -3.80
C ASP A 3 -19.73 11.43 -3.76
N ASN A 4 -19.90 10.77 -4.90
CA ASN A 4 -19.67 9.33 -5.04
C ASN A 4 -18.23 8.95 -4.68
N LYS A 5 -17.27 9.82 -4.95
CA LYS A 5 -15.86 9.58 -4.58
C LYS A 5 -15.70 9.49 -3.07
N ASP A 6 -16.34 10.39 -2.33
CA ASP A 6 -16.25 10.39 -0.87
C ASP A 6 -16.93 9.17 -0.26
N VAL A 7 -18.09 8.80 -0.78
CA VAL A 7 -18.83 7.61 -0.32
C VAL A 7 -17.99 6.36 -0.57
N PHE A 8 -17.51 6.20 -1.80
CA PHE A 8 -16.70 5.04 -2.16
C PHE A 8 -15.44 4.95 -1.28
N ARG A 9 -14.76 6.08 -1.10
CA ARG A 9 -13.53 6.14 -0.31
C ARG A 9 -13.76 5.71 1.14
N ARG A 10 -14.88 6.12 1.74
CA ARG A 10 -15.22 5.73 3.12
C ARG A 10 -15.53 4.24 3.23
N ILE A 11 -16.28 3.69 2.28
CA ILE A 11 -16.61 2.25 2.26
C ILE A 11 -15.34 1.42 2.08
N GLU A 12 -14.50 1.80 1.14
CA GLU A 12 -13.23 1.11 0.89
C GLU A 12 -12.31 1.15 2.10
N ARG A 13 -12.23 2.32 2.77
CA ARG A 13 -11.42 2.46 3.99
C ARG A 13 -11.92 1.53 5.09
N GLN A 14 -13.24 1.42 5.27
CA GLN A 14 -13.84 0.51 6.25
C GLN A 14 -13.54 -0.95 5.90
N TYR A 15 -13.67 -1.30 4.62
CA TYR A 15 -13.38 -2.65 4.15
C TYR A 15 -11.95 -3.07 4.49
N TYR A 16 -10.98 -2.24 4.13
CA TYR A 16 -9.58 -2.59 4.38
C TYR A 16 -9.22 -2.56 5.85
N ARG A 17 -9.77 -1.62 6.60
CA ARG A 17 -9.56 -1.59 8.06
C ARG A 17 -10.05 -2.89 8.70
N ASP A 18 -11.23 -3.34 8.33
CA ASP A 18 -11.81 -4.56 8.90
C ASP A 18 -11.00 -5.79 8.48
N ARG A 19 -10.62 -5.89 7.21
CA ARG A 19 -9.83 -7.01 6.72
C ARG A 19 -8.44 -7.05 7.33
N MET A 20 -7.76 -5.92 7.41
CA MET A 20 -6.45 -5.87 8.07
C MET A 20 -6.57 -6.19 9.54
N GLY A 21 -7.65 -5.74 10.18
CA GLY A 21 -7.92 -6.06 11.58
C GLY A 21 -8.03 -7.56 11.85
N THR A 22 -8.66 -8.32 10.93
CA THR A 22 -8.74 -9.79 11.07
C THR A 22 -7.37 -10.46 10.98
N LEU A 23 -6.41 -9.80 10.36
CA LEU A 23 -5.04 -10.29 10.26
C LEU A 23 -4.13 -9.75 11.38
N GLY A 24 -4.70 -8.96 12.29
CA GLY A 24 -3.94 -8.36 13.38
C GLY A 24 -3.08 -7.17 12.95
N LEU A 25 -3.43 -6.53 11.82
CA LEU A 25 -2.64 -5.44 11.25
C LEU A 25 -3.46 -4.15 11.17
N SER A 26 -2.75 -3.02 11.16
CA SER A 26 -3.32 -1.74 10.75
C SER A 26 -3.33 -1.66 9.23
N THR A 27 -4.08 -0.71 8.67
CA THR A 27 -4.12 -0.48 7.23
C THR A 27 -2.75 -0.16 6.67
N VAL A 28 -1.98 0.69 7.35
CA VAL A 28 -0.62 1.06 6.90
C VAL A 28 0.29 -0.15 6.90
N GLU A 29 0.24 -0.97 7.95
CA GLU A 29 1.02 -2.21 8.03
C GLU A 29 0.68 -3.14 6.88
N GLY A 30 -0.61 -3.28 6.56
CA GLY A 30 -1.05 -4.08 5.44
C GLY A 30 -0.56 -3.57 4.10
N MET A 31 -0.60 -2.25 3.90
CA MET A 31 -0.09 -1.63 2.67
C MET A 31 1.40 -1.91 2.46
N LEU A 32 2.18 -1.76 3.53
CA LEU A 32 3.63 -2.00 3.48
C LEU A 32 3.94 -3.46 3.18
N LEU A 33 3.26 -4.36 3.87
CA LEU A 33 3.51 -5.78 3.70
C LEU A 33 3.10 -6.25 2.30
N ARG A 34 1.99 -5.74 1.79
CA ARG A 34 1.55 -6.05 0.42
C ARG A 34 2.58 -5.60 -0.60
N TRP A 35 3.12 -4.39 -0.46
CA TRP A 35 4.17 -3.89 -1.34
C TRP A 35 5.40 -4.80 -1.31
N LEU A 36 5.86 -5.15 -0.11
CA LEU A 36 7.04 -6.00 0.05
C LEU A 36 6.82 -7.40 -0.52
N GLY A 37 5.60 -7.92 -0.42
CA GLY A 37 5.25 -9.20 -1.01
C GLY A 37 5.37 -9.22 -2.54
N LYS A 38 5.13 -8.09 -3.18
CA LYS A 38 5.22 -7.94 -4.63
C LYS A 38 6.61 -7.57 -5.11
N GLN A 39 7.26 -6.65 -4.41
CA GLN A 39 8.51 -6.03 -4.85
C GLN A 39 9.75 -6.65 -4.21
N GLY A 40 9.58 -7.37 -3.10
CA GLY A 40 10.72 -7.88 -2.35
C GLY A 40 11.44 -6.80 -1.58
N GLN A 41 12.72 -6.98 -1.32
CA GLN A 41 13.53 -6.03 -0.57
C GLN A 41 13.44 -4.63 -1.15
N THR A 42 13.14 -3.67 -0.30
CA THR A 42 12.91 -2.27 -0.70
C THR A 42 13.55 -1.36 0.34
N ARG A 43 14.07 -0.23 -0.11
CA ARG A 43 14.58 0.80 0.81
C ARG A 43 13.41 1.41 1.57
N GLN A 44 13.60 1.63 2.87
CA GLN A 44 12.55 2.21 3.72
C GLN A 44 12.05 3.55 3.17
N GLU A 45 12.97 4.39 2.70
CA GLU A 45 12.63 5.68 2.13
C GLU A 45 11.78 5.56 0.86
N GLU A 46 12.02 4.53 0.07
CA GLU A 46 11.23 4.27 -1.13
C GLU A 46 9.79 3.90 -0.80
N LEU A 47 9.56 3.19 0.30
CA LEU A 47 8.21 2.88 0.77
C LEU A 47 7.42 4.16 1.09
N VAL A 48 8.08 5.13 1.70
CA VAL A 48 7.47 6.44 1.99
C VAL A 48 7.03 7.13 0.70
N VAL A 49 7.92 7.17 -0.29
CA VAL A 49 7.68 7.88 -1.55
C VAL A 49 6.62 7.17 -2.39
N GLN A 50 6.80 5.86 -2.61
CA GLN A 50 5.94 5.09 -3.52
C GLN A 50 4.52 4.93 -3.01
N LEU A 51 4.35 4.77 -1.70
CA LEU A 51 3.03 4.61 -1.10
C LEU A 51 2.43 5.94 -0.65
N VAL A 52 3.16 7.03 -0.79
CA VAL A 52 2.75 8.38 -0.42
C VAL A 52 2.27 8.41 1.04
N LEU A 53 3.12 7.89 1.93
CA LEU A 53 2.83 7.79 3.35
C LEU A 53 3.71 8.73 4.17
N ASP A 54 3.26 9.05 5.37
CA ASP A 54 4.03 9.82 6.33
C ASP A 54 5.25 9.02 6.81
N LYS A 55 6.41 9.65 6.86
CA LYS A 55 7.68 9.02 7.24
C LYS A 55 7.61 8.40 8.64
N GLY A 56 7.04 9.11 9.60
CA GLY A 56 6.90 8.62 10.96
C GLY A 56 5.95 7.42 11.06
N ALA A 57 4.84 7.47 10.31
CA ALA A 57 3.89 6.36 10.27
C ALA A 57 4.53 5.09 9.68
N VAL A 58 5.34 5.24 8.63
CA VAL A 58 6.06 4.10 8.03
C VAL A 58 7.05 3.53 9.03
N ALA A 59 7.84 4.38 9.71
CA ALA A 59 8.81 3.91 10.70
C ALA A 59 8.15 3.11 11.83
N ARG A 60 7.04 3.62 12.35
CA ARG A 60 6.29 2.93 13.43
C ARG A 60 5.69 1.61 12.95
N ALA A 61 5.13 1.61 11.76
CA ALA A 61 4.52 0.40 11.19
C ALA A 61 5.57 -0.69 10.92
N LEU A 62 6.73 -0.31 10.38
CA LEU A 62 7.82 -1.27 10.12
C LEU A 62 8.39 -1.82 11.42
N ALA A 63 8.51 -0.99 12.47
CA ALA A 63 8.96 -1.45 13.78
C ALA A 63 8.02 -2.53 14.32
N ARG A 64 6.72 -2.33 14.20
CA ARG A 64 5.73 -3.31 14.65
C ARG A 64 5.76 -4.58 13.79
N LEU A 65 5.86 -4.44 12.48
CA LEU A 65 5.98 -5.60 11.58
C LEU A 65 7.23 -6.43 11.90
N GLU A 66 8.32 -5.76 12.24
CA GLU A 66 9.56 -6.43 12.65
C GLU A 66 9.36 -7.20 13.96
N GLU A 67 8.70 -6.59 14.95
CA GLU A 67 8.39 -7.26 16.22
C GLU A 67 7.51 -8.49 16.00
N LEU A 68 6.60 -8.43 15.04
CA LEU A 68 5.73 -9.55 14.68
C LEU A 68 6.43 -10.63 13.86
N GLY A 69 7.69 -10.41 13.48
CA GLY A 69 8.44 -11.36 12.66
C GLY A 69 8.02 -11.40 11.20
N LEU A 70 7.38 -10.36 10.69
CA LEU A 70 6.85 -10.29 9.33
C LEU A 70 7.80 -9.60 8.36
N VAL A 71 8.70 -8.75 8.86
CA VAL A 71 9.76 -8.12 8.08
C VAL A 71 11.07 -8.15 8.83
N GLU A 72 12.16 -7.99 8.09
CA GLU A 72 13.51 -7.79 8.61
C GLU A 72 14.04 -6.48 8.07
N ARG A 73 14.76 -5.76 8.91
CA ARG A 73 15.42 -4.52 8.50
C ARG A 73 16.92 -4.66 8.64
N ALA A 74 17.66 -4.18 7.65
CA ALA A 74 19.10 -4.21 7.64
C ALA A 74 19.64 -2.88 7.12
N VAL A 75 20.90 -2.60 7.44
CA VAL A 75 21.59 -1.43 6.90
C VAL A 75 22.22 -1.84 5.57
N SER A 76 22.14 -0.96 4.57
CA SER A 76 22.73 -1.20 3.27
C SER A 76 24.26 -1.26 3.37
N ASP A 77 24.89 -2.19 2.65
CA ASP A 77 26.34 -2.28 2.54
C ASP A 77 26.96 -1.06 1.83
N ARG A 78 26.15 -0.39 1.00
CA ARG A 78 26.60 0.79 0.23
C ARG A 78 26.52 2.08 1.03
N CYS A 79 25.57 2.17 1.95
CA CYS A 79 25.32 3.39 2.69
C CYS A 79 24.69 3.06 4.04
N ARG A 80 25.39 3.38 5.13
CA ARG A 80 24.92 3.09 6.49
C ARG A 80 23.63 3.83 6.87
N ARG A 81 23.29 4.88 6.13
CA ARG A 81 22.04 5.64 6.36
C ARG A 81 20.85 5.00 5.68
N GLU A 82 21.10 4.10 4.73
CA GLU A 82 20.05 3.46 3.94
C GLU A 82 19.61 2.20 4.64
N LYS A 83 18.31 2.17 4.99
CA LYS A 83 17.69 1.02 5.62
C LYS A 83 16.97 0.19 4.57
N LEU A 84 17.24 -1.10 4.55
CA LEU A 84 16.62 -2.06 3.65
C LEU A 84 15.58 -2.85 4.44
N VAL A 85 14.42 -3.07 3.83
CA VAL A 85 13.32 -3.82 4.43
C VAL A 85 13.02 -5.01 3.54
N SER A 86 12.92 -6.19 4.13
CA SER A 86 12.61 -7.44 3.42
C SER A 86 11.47 -8.17 4.12
N PRO A 87 10.55 -8.81 3.38
CA PRO A 87 9.56 -9.66 4.01
C PRO A 87 10.20 -10.98 4.45
N THR A 88 9.78 -11.48 5.60
CA THR A 88 10.15 -12.83 6.05
C THR A 88 9.26 -13.86 5.35
N PRO A 89 9.55 -15.18 5.44
CA PRO A 89 8.63 -16.20 4.93
C PRO A 89 7.21 -16.06 5.50
N GLU A 90 7.09 -15.77 6.80
CA GLU A 90 5.79 -15.53 7.44
C GLU A 90 5.13 -14.27 6.88
N GLY A 91 5.92 -13.24 6.63
CA GLY A 91 5.45 -12.00 6.01
C GLY A 91 4.92 -12.24 4.60
N LEU A 92 5.57 -13.11 3.82
CA LEU A 92 5.11 -13.44 2.47
C LEU A 92 3.76 -14.16 2.48
N VAL A 93 3.56 -15.07 3.45
CA VAL A 93 2.27 -15.75 3.60
C VAL A 93 1.16 -14.74 3.88
N LEU A 94 1.41 -13.82 4.81
CA LEU A 94 0.42 -12.81 5.19
C LEU A 94 0.18 -11.82 4.05
N ALA A 95 1.23 -11.45 3.31
CA ALA A 95 1.10 -10.60 2.13
C ALA A 95 0.17 -11.25 1.08
N GLY A 96 0.24 -12.56 0.92
CA GLY A 96 -0.67 -13.31 0.06
C GLY A 96 -2.13 -13.19 0.49
N ALA A 97 -2.39 -13.29 1.79
CA ALA A 97 -3.73 -13.12 2.34
C ALA A 97 -4.25 -11.69 2.12
N ILE A 98 -3.39 -10.69 2.27
CA ILE A 98 -3.74 -9.30 1.99
C ILE A 98 -4.08 -9.12 0.51
N GLN A 99 -3.26 -9.68 -0.37
CA GLN A 99 -3.50 -9.59 -1.81
C GLN A 99 -4.83 -10.24 -2.18
N GLN A 100 -5.18 -11.36 -1.54
CA GLN A 100 -6.46 -12.00 -1.76
C GLN A 100 -7.62 -11.09 -1.35
N SER A 101 -7.50 -10.38 -0.25
CA SER A 101 -8.51 -9.39 0.18
C SER A 101 -8.69 -8.30 -0.86
N VAL A 102 -7.60 -7.82 -1.47
CA VAL A 102 -7.65 -6.82 -2.54
C VAL A 102 -8.38 -7.37 -3.76
N GLU A 103 -8.09 -8.60 -4.14
CA GLU A 103 -8.75 -9.24 -5.30
C GLU A 103 -10.25 -9.44 -5.05
N GLU A 104 -10.62 -9.86 -3.85
CA GLU A 104 -12.03 -10.01 -3.45
C GLU A 104 -12.76 -8.67 -3.52
N TRP A 105 -12.13 -7.61 -3.02
CA TRP A 105 -12.70 -6.26 -3.07
C TRP A 105 -12.89 -5.80 -4.52
N ASN A 106 -11.89 -6.03 -5.36
CA ASN A 106 -11.99 -5.68 -6.78
C ASN A 106 -13.12 -6.45 -7.47
N THR A 107 -13.30 -7.71 -7.13
CA THR A 107 -14.41 -8.51 -7.68
C THR A 107 -15.77 -7.90 -7.31
N VAL A 108 -15.93 -7.45 -6.07
CA VAL A 108 -17.16 -6.79 -5.64
C VAL A 108 -17.36 -5.49 -6.41
N CYS A 109 -16.32 -4.64 -6.48
CA CYS A 109 -16.44 -3.30 -7.06
C CYS A 109 -16.64 -3.32 -8.57
N PHE A 110 -16.07 -4.29 -9.27
CA PHE A 110 -16.19 -4.40 -10.71
C PHE A 110 -17.32 -5.34 -11.15
N GLN A 111 -18.19 -5.72 -10.24
CA GLN A 111 -19.34 -6.56 -10.59
C GLN A 111 -20.19 -5.88 -11.66
N GLY A 112 -20.52 -6.61 -12.72
CA GLY A 112 -21.29 -6.08 -13.85
C GLY A 112 -20.49 -5.35 -14.91
N PHE A 113 -19.19 -5.17 -14.70
CA PHE A 113 -18.32 -4.54 -15.69
C PHE A 113 -17.84 -5.57 -16.73
N SER A 114 -17.80 -5.16 -18.01
CA SER A 114 -17.10 -5.95 -19.02
C SER A 114 -15.59 -5.83 -18.81
N PRO A 115 -14.78 -6.77 -19.35
CA PRO A 115 -13.33 -6.64 -19.32
C PRO A 115 -12.83 -5.33 -19.92
N GLN A 116 -13.46 -4.85 -20.98
CA GLN A 116 -13.11 -3.59 -21.65
C GLN A 116 -13.41 -2.39 -20.77
N GLU A 117 -14.56 -2.39 -20.10
CA GLU A 117 -14.94 -1.32 -19.17
C GLU A 117 -13.97 -1.26 -17.99
N ARG A 118 -13.61 -2.43 -17.45
CA ARG A 118 -12.66 -2.50 -16.33
C ARG A 118 -11.28 -1.98 -16.75
N ALA A 119 -10.80 -2.36 -17.92
CA ALA A 119 -9.52 -1.90 -18.45
C ALA A 119 -9.54 -0.39 -18.67
N LEU A 120 -10.64 0.15 -19.23
CA LEU A 120 -10.79 1.59 -19.43
C LEU A 120 -10.77 2.35 -18.10
N PHE A 121 -11.51 1.85 -17.11
CA PHE A 121 -11.51 2.48 -15.78
C PHE A 121 -10.09 2.52 -15.20
N THR A 122 -9.37 1.40 -15.26
CA THR A 122 -8.01 1.31 -14.74
C THR A 122 -7.08 2.30 -15.42
N ASP A 123 -7.18 2.41 -16.75
CA ASP A 123 -6.36 3.35 -17.52
C ASP A 123 -6.67 4.81 -17.16
N LEU A 124 -7.94 5.17 -17.09
CA LEU A 124 -8.35 6.52 -16.73
C LEU A 124 -7.98 6.88 -15.30
N PHE A 125 -8.14 5.95 -14.38
CA PHE A 125 -7.79 6.18 -12.98
C PHE A 125 -6.28 6.32 -12.80
N THR A 126 -5.49 5.56 -13.57
CA THR A 126 -4.03 5.70 -13.60
C THR A 126 -3.62 7.10 -14.00
N ARG A 127 -4.29 7.67 -15.01
CA ARG A 127 -4.02 9.05 -15.45
C ARG A 127 -4.33 10.07 -14.37
N ILE A 128 -5.46 9.90 -13.66
CA ILE A 128 -5.81 10.76 -12.51
C ILE A 128 -4.74 10.66 -11.43
N THR A 129 -4.31 9.43 -11.12
CA THR A 129 -3.29 9.19 -10.09
C THR A 129 -1.95 9.83 -10.47
N GLN A 130 -1.53 9.72 -11.72
CA GLN A 130 -0.30 10.34 -12.20
C GLN A 130 -0.34 11.85 -12.04
N ASN A 131 -1.46 12.49 -12.39
CA ASN A 131 -1.62 13.93 -12.23
C ASN A 131 -1.52 14.34 -10.75
N ALA A 132 -2.14 13.55 -9.86
CA ALA A 132 -2.08 13.81 -8.42
C ALA A 132 -0.66 13.67 -7.88
N MET A 133 0.08 12.65 -8.33
CA MET A 133 1.46 12.43 -7.91
C MET A 133 2.39 13.55 -8.38
N GLU A 134 2.21 14.03 -9.59
CA GLU A 134 2.98 15.17 -10.13
C GLU A 134 2.73 16.43 -9.33
N TYR A 135 1.49 16.68 -8.96
CA TYR A 135 1.13 17.80 -8.09
C TYR A 135 1.85 17.69 -6.74
N LYS A 136 1.86 16.50 -6.14
CA LYS A 136 2.51 16.25 -4.87
C LYS A 136 4.02 16.49 -4.94
N GLN A 137 4.67 16.04 -6.02
CA GLN A 137 6.09 16.26 -6.25
C GLN A 137 6.42 17.73 -6.46
N GLY A 138 5.62 18.43 -7.27
CA GLY A 138 5.79 19.88 -7.49
C GLY A 138 5.68 20.67 -6.21
N GLU A 139 4.77 20.28 -5.31
CA GLU A 139 4.61 20.92 -4.01
C GLU A 139 5.86 20.74 -3.15
N LYS A 140 6.48 19.55 -3.16
CA LYS A 140 7.73 19.30 -2.43
C LYS A 140 8.90 20.11 -2.96
N GLU A 141 8.97 20.32 -4.29
CA GLU A 141 10.02 21.10 -4.93
C GLU A 141 9.90 22.58 -4.64
N HIS A 142 8.69 23.07 -4.39
CA HIS A 142 8.41 24.49 -4.13
C HIS A 142 8.18 24.80 -2.65
N GLY A 143 8.10 23.79 -1.82
CA GLY A 143 7.96 23.93 -0.37
C GLY A 143 9.29 23.68 0.38
#